data_6df5986d88815f73e97cbc9cc9a8bd19
#
_entry.id   6df5986d88815f73e97cbc9cc9a8bd19
#
_cell.length_a   1.000
_cell.length_b   1.000
_cell.length_c   1.000
_cell.angle_alpha   90.00
_cell.angle_beta   90.00
_cell.angle_gamma   90.00
#
_symmetry.space_group_name_H-M   'P 1'
#
loop_
_entity.id
_entity.type
_entity.pdbx_description
1 polymer ?
#
loop_
_entity_poly.entity_id
_entity_poly.type
_entity_poly.pdbx_seq_one_letter_code
_entity_poly.pdbx_strand_id
1 'polypeptide(L)'
;MNAPDLVRLAAVGDLHYGKGSRGSLQPLCAALVKAEADILLLLGDLTDYGLPDEAAELARELVGGVKIPIVAVLGNHDFESGAVNDVSRILTDAGIHLLDGATVEIQGIGFAGVKGFAGGFGRGVLGPWGEEIVKRFVHEAVNEALKLESALARLRTETRIALLHYAPIAETVEGEPREIWPYLGCGRLEEPLSRYQVTAVFHGHAHHGAAQGTTSNGTPVYNVSLPLLMAENPEQPMRVLDVPRSPSSTPAPGGRLL
;
A
#
# COMPACT_ATOMS: atom_id res chain seq x y z
N MET A 1 17.91 -11.23 -27.02
CA MET A 1 17.52 -10.93 -25.62
C MET A 1 16.05 -11.31 -25.53
N ASN A 2 15.68 -12.25 -24.66
CA ASN A 2 14.28 -12.57 -24.43
C ASN A 2 13.60 -11.33 -23.81
N ALA A 3 12.33 -11.09 -24.18
CA ALA A 3 11.54 -10.05 -23.53
C ALA A 3 11.55 -10.30 -22.01
N PRO A 4 11.60 -9.25 -21.15
CA PRO A 4 11.55 -9.43 -19.72
C PRO A 4 10.24 -10.14 -19.35
N ASP A 5 10.33 -11.13 -18.45
CA ASP A 5 9.16 -11.76 -17.85
C ASP A 5 8.52 -10.73 -16.90
N LEU A 6 7.35 -10.22 -17.28
CA LEU A 6 6.65 -9.16 -16.57
C LEU A 6 5.58 -9.75 -15.64
N VAL A 7 5.39 -9.11 -14.49
CA VAL A 7 4.29 -9.37 -13.57
C VAL A 7 3.39 -8.14 -13.56
N ARG A 8 2.10 -8.35 -13.76
CA ARG A 8 1.10 -7.28 -13.81
C ARG A 8 0.47 -7.06 -12.45
N LEU A 9 0.76 -5.92 -11.87
CA LEU A 9 0.20 -5.47 -10.60
C LEU A 9 -1.06 -4.64 -10.86
N ALA A 10 -2.13 -4.89 -10.11
CA ALA A 10 -3.30 -4.03 -10.02
C ALA A 10 -3.37 -3.45 -8.61
N ALA A 11 -3.55 -2.14 -8.48
CA ALA A 11 -3.51 -1.45 -7.19
C ALA A 11 -4.71 -0.52 -7.01
N VAL A 12 -5.34 -0.59 -5.83
CA VAL A 12 -6.44 0.28 -5.40
C VAL A 12 -6.44 0.41 -3.88
N GLY A 13 -6.79 1.56 -3.35
CA GLY A 13 -7.02 1.83 -1.93
C GLY A 13 -8.39 2.43 -1.68
N ASP A 14 -8.71 2.70 -0.42
CA ASP A 14 -9.89 3.46 -0.02
C ASP A 14 -11.20 2.83 -0.52
N LEU A 15 -11.35 1.52 -0.30
CA LEU A 15 -12.54 0.78 -0.67
C LEU A 15 -13.74 1.14 0.22
N HIS A 16 -13.48 1.57 1.46
CA HIS A 16 -14.49 1.94 2.46
C HIS A 16 -15.66 0.94 2.49
N TYR A 17 -15.31 -0.36 2.53
CA TYR A 17 -16.31 -1.41 2.54
C TYR A 17 -17.09 -1.41 3.85
N GLY A 18 -18.36 -1.03 3.79
CA GLY A 18 -19.23 -0.87 4.94
C GLY A 18 -20.60 -1.48 4.75
N LYS A 19 -21.51 -1.14 5.66
CA LYS A 19 -22.87 -1.62 5.62
C LYS A 19 -23.58 -1.21 4.31
N GLY A 20 -23.95 -2.18 3.51
CA GLY A 20 -24.60 -1.95 2.21
C GLY A 20 -23.66 -2.05 1.02
N SER A 21 -22.36 -2.26 1.22
CA SER A 21 -21.37 -2.42 0.14
C SER A 21 -21.40 -3.78 -0.55
N ARG A 22 -22.27 -4.70 -0.11
CA ARG A 22 -22.34 -6.05 -0.68
C ARG A 22 -22.55 -6.00 -2.19
N GLY A 23 -21.65 -6.62 -2.94
CA GLY A 23 -21.64 -6.61 -4.41
C GLY A 23 -20.93 -5.38 -5.03
N SER A 24 -20.44 -4.42 -4.24
CA SER A 24 -19.76 -3.21 -4.74
C SER A 24 -18.40 -3.52 -5.37
N LEU A 25 -17.79 -4.66 -5.05
CA LEU A 25 -16.50 -5.07 -5.63
C LEU A 25 -16.63 -5.78 -6.98
N GLN A 26 -17.82 -6.06 -7.48
CA GLN A 26 -17.99 -6.71 -8.78
C GLN A 26 -17.33 -5.96 -9.95
N PRO A 27 -17.42 -4.61 -10.06
CA PRO A 27 -16.70 -3.87 -11.11
C PRO A 27 -15.18 -4.03 -10.99
N LEU A 28 -14.62 -3.99 -9.78
CA LEU A 28 -13.19 -4.23 -9.55
C LEU A 28 -12.78 -5.65 -9.97
N CYS A 29 -13.53 -6.67 -9.57
CA CYS A 29 -13.27 -8.06 -9.96
C CYS A 29 -13.31 -8.24 -11.49
N ALA A 30 -14.28 -7.64 -12.16
CA ALA A 30 -14.38 -7.68 -13.62
C ALA A 30 -13.19 -6.96 -14.29
N ALA A 31 -12.79 -5.81 -13.75
CA ALA A 31 -11.64 -5.05 -14.25
C ALA A 31 -10.32 -5.82 -14.08
N LEU A 32 -10.12 -6.52 -12.94
CA LEU A 32 -8.96 -7.38 -12.69
C LEU A 32 -8.83 -8.50 -13.74
N VAL A 33 -9.94 -9.17 -14.05
CA VAL A 33 -9.97 -10.22 -15.08
C VAL A 33 -9.67 -9.63 -16.46
N LYS A 34 -10.28 -8.50 -16.81
CA LYS A 34 -10.04 -7.81 -18.10
C LYS A 34 -8.60 -7.35 -18.26
N ALA A 35 -7.97 -6.91 -17.15
CA ALA A 35 -6.58 -6.48 -17.15
C ALA A 35 -5.57 -7.62 -17.13
N GLU A 36 -6.01 -8.87 -16.92
CA GLU A 36 -5.13 -10.03 -16.74
C GLU A 36 -4.11 -9.77 -15.61
N ALA A 37 -4.56 -9.23 -14.48
CA ALA A 37 -3.70 -8.93 -13.35
C ALA A 37 -3.18 -10.21 -12.69
N ASP A 38 -1.89 -10.20 -12.30
CA ASP A 38 -1.23 -11.31 -11.61
C ASP A 38 -1.29 -11.18 -10.09
N ILE A 39 -1.30 -9.96 -9.57
CA ILE A 39 -1.32 -9.65 -8.12
C ILE A 39 -2.19 -8.41 -7.89
N LEU A 40 -3.05 -8.46 -6.85
CA LEU A 40 -3.84 -7.32 -6.39
C LEU A 40 -3.17 -6.69 -5.16
N LEU A 41 -3.02 -5.36 -5.19
CA LEU A 41 -2.52 -4.56 -4.08
C LEU A 41 -3.66 -3.71 -3.50
N LEU A 42 -3.86 -3.77 -2.19
CA LEU A 42 -4.88 -3.00 -1.47
C LEU A 42 -4.20 -2.01 -0.50
N LEU A 43 -4.47 -0.71 -0.69
CA LEU A 43 -3.70 0.38 -0.08
C LEU A 43 -4.40 1.08 1.09
N GLY A 44 -5.01 0.29 1.99
CA GLY A 44 -5.66 0.78 3.20
C GLY A 44 -7.07 1.31 3.01
N ASP A 45 -7.70 1.68 4.12
CA ASP A 45 -9.12 2.02 4.22
C ASP A 45 -9.99 0.98 3.50
N LEU A 46 -9.72 -0.27 3.89
CA LEU A 46 -10.39 -1.43 3.33
C LEU A 46 -11.82 -1.51 3.83
N THR A 47 -12.01 -1.21 5.11
CA THR A 47 -13.32 -1.12 5.79
C THR A 47 -13.70 0.35 6.03
N ASP A 48 -14.98 0.62 6.24
CA ASP A 48 -15.48 1.98 6.43
C ASP A 48 -15.31 2.45 7.89
N TYR A 49 -15.57 1.57 8.87
CA TYR A 49 -15.45 1.88 10.30
C TYR A 49 -14.55 0.93 11.08
N GLY A 50 -13.78 0.07 10.42
CA GLY A 50 -12.91 -0.90 11.08
C GLY A 50 -13.67 -1.96 11.87
N LEU A 51 -14.90 -2.28 11.48
CA LEU A 51 -15.70 -3.27 12.17
C LEU A 51 -15.35 -4.69 11.69
N PRO A 52 -15.27 -5.69 12.61
CA PRO A 52 -15.02 -7.08 12.24
C PRO A 52 -16.02 -7.64 11.22
N ASP A 53 -17.28 -7.25 11.29
CA ASP A 53 -18.30 -7.68 10.35
C ASP A 53 -18.05 -7.14 8.93
N GLU A 54 -17.60 -5.87 8.81
CA GLU A 54 -17.20 -5.27 7.54
C GLU A 54 -16.01 -6.03 6.94
N ALA A 55 -14.98 -6.31 7.75
CA ALA A 55 -13.82 -7.09 7.32
C ALA A 55 -14.21 -8.52 6.88
N ALA A 56 -15.14 -9.16 7.58
CA ALA A 56 -15.59 -10.51 7.23
C ALA A 56 -16.39 -10.54 5.92
N GLU A 57 -17.22 -9.54 5.66
CA GLU A 57 -17.97 -9.44 4.40
C GLU A 57 -17.05 -9.07 3.23
N LEU A 58 -16.13 -8.10 3.42
CA LEU A 58 -15.11 -7.74 2.47
C LEU A 58 -14.23 -8.94 2.07
N ALA A 59 -13.70 -9.67 3.06
CA ALA A 59 -12.87 -10.84 2.84
C ALA A 59 -13.61 -11.92 2.03
N ARG A 60 -14.88 -12.17 2.35
CA ARG A 60 -15.71 -13.13 1.63
C ARG A 60 -15.92 -12.73 0.16
N GLU A 61 -16.17 -11.45 -0.11
CA GLU A 61 -16.38 -10.95 -1.46
C GLU A 61 -15.08 -10.96 -2.27
N LEU A 62 -13.95 -10.52 -1.68
CA LEU A 62 -12.63 -10.58 -2.32
C LEU A 62 -12.25 -12.02 -2.69
N VAL A 63 -12.26 -12.95 -1.73
CA VAL A 63 -11.86 -14.35 -1.98
C VAL A 63 -12.84 -15.05 -2.94
N GLY A 64 -14.12 -14.65 -2.93
CA GLY A 64 -15.11 -15.12 -3.89
C GLY A 64 -14.82 -14.68 -5.33
N GLY A 65 -14.45 -13.43 -5.53
CA GLY A 65 -14.27 -12.79 -6.84
C GLY A 65 -12.84 -12.76 -7.37
N VAL A 66 -11.82 -12.74 -6.49
CA VAL A 66 -10.41 -12.60 -6.85
C VAL A 66 -9.68 -13.94 -6.67
N LYS A 67 -9.00 -14.41 -7.72
CA LYS A 67 -8.28 -15.71 -7.73
C LYS A 67 -6.76 -15.55 -7.80
N ILE A 68 -6.27 -14.33 -7.75
CA ILE A 68 -4.86 -13.98 -7.73
C ILE A 68 -4.43 -13.62 -6.31
N PRO A 69 -3.13 -13.67 -5.96
CA PRO A 69 -2.64 -13.22 -4.66
C PRO A 69 -3.05 -11.78 -4.35
N ILE A 70 -3.39 -11.51 -3.09
CA ILE A 70 -3.76 -10.19 -2.59
C ILE A 70 -2.73 -9.78 -1.53
N VAL A 71 -2.10 -8.63 -1.71
CA VAL A 71 -1.19 -8.00 -0.74
C VAL A 71 -1.82 -6.70 -0.27
N ALA A 72 -1.88 -6.47 1.04
CA ALA A 72 -2.60 -5.33 1.59
C ALA A 72 -1.84 -4.63 2.72
N VAL A 73 -2.12 -3.36 2.92
CA VAL A 73 -1.87 -2.61 4.15
C VAL A 73 -3.22 -2.12 4.69
N LEU A 74 -3.28 -1.77 5.98
CA LEU A 74 -4.45 -1.09 6.57
C LEU A 74 -4.34 0.42 6.40
N GLY A 75 -5.49 1.10 6.44
CA GLY A 75 -5.61 2.54 6.50
C GLY A 75 -6.14 3.02 7.87
N ASN A 76 -6.42 4.31 8.01
CA ASN A 76 -6.89 4.87 9.28
C ASN A 76 -8.32 4.43 9.61
N HIS A 77 -9.20 4.25 8.63
CA HIS A 77 -10.56 3.77 8.85
C HIS A 77 -10.59 2.34 9.41
N ASP A 78 -9.64 1.50 9.05
CA ASP A 78 -9.53 0.15 9.59
C ASP A 78 -9.22 0.12 11.11
N PHE A 79 -8.79 1.25 11.69
CA PHE A 79 -8.56 1.44 13.13
C PHE A 79 -9.72 2.13 13.87
N GLU A 80 -10.73 2.65 13.17
CA GLU A 80 -11.75 3.55 13.72
C GLU A 80 -12.50 2.93 14.90
N SER A 81 -12.90 1.67 14.82
CA SER A 81 -13.65 0.97 15.89
C SER A 81 -12.77 0.56 17.09
N GLY A 82 -11.43 0.61 16.95
CA GLY A 82 -10.50 0.03 17.91
C GLY A 82 -10.35 -1.49 17.84
N ALA A 83 -11.03 -2.18 16.92
CA ALA A 83 -10.99 -3.64 16.73
C ALA A 83 -9.98 -4.10 15.67
N VAL A 84 -8.93 -3.32 15.41
CA VAL A 84 -7.95 -3.56 14.33
C VAL A 84 -7.30 -4.95 14.38
N ASN A 85 -7.11 -5.53 15.57
CA ASN A 85 -6.57 -6.87 15.71
C ASN A 85 -7.51 -7.95 15.14
N ASP A 86 -8.82 -7.79 15.33
CA ASP A 86 -9.84 -8.70 14.76
C ASP A 86 -9.95 -8.49 13.25
N VAL A 87 -9.96 -7.25 12.76
CA VAL A 87 -9.91 -6.91 11.33
C VAL A 87 -8.70 -7.58 10.68
N SER A 88 -7.50 -7.38 11.24
CA SER A 88 -6.25 -7.99 10.73
C SER A 88 -6.32 -9.50 10.67
N ARG A 89 -6.81 -10.14 11.74
CA ARG A 89 -6.94 -11.59 11.81
C ARG A 89 -7.91 -12.12 10.75
N ILE A 90 -9.08 -11.49 10.60
CA ILE A 90 -10.10 -11.90 9.61
C ILE A 90 -9.53 -11.84 8.19
N LEU A 91 -8.86 -10.74 7.83
CA LEU A 91 -8.26 -10.59 6.50
C LEU A 91 -7.14 -11.60 6.25
N THR A 92 -6.28 -11.83 7.25
CA THR A 92 -5.18 -12.80 7.16
C THR A 92 -5.70 -14.23 7.07
N ASP A 93 -6.70 -14.60 7.88
CA ASP A 93 -7.33 -15.93 7.85
C ASP A 93 -8.02 -16.21 6.50
N ALA A 94 -8.44 -15.16 5.79
CA ALA A 94 -8.98 -15.24 4.43
C ALA A 94 -7.89 -15.41 3.34
N GLY A 95 -6.59 -15.41 3.70
CA GLY A 95 -5.48 -15.60 2.78
C GLY A 95 -4.93 -14.29 2.18
N ILE A 96 -5.31 -13.13 2.70
CA ILE A 96 -4.74 -11.84 2.29
C ILE A 96 -3.39 -11.64 3.00
N HIS A 97 -2.33 -11.33 2.24
CA HIS A 97 -1.02 -10.99 2.78
C HIS A 97 -1.05 -9.56 3.34
N LEU A 98 -1.44 -9.44 4.61
CA LEU A 98 -1.51 -8.15 5.29
C LEU A 98 -0.13 -7.75 5.82
N LEU A 99 0.36 -6.56 5.42
CA LEU A 99 1.68 -6.05 5.78
C LEU A 99 1.55 -4.89 6.78
N ASP A 100 2.23 -5.03 7.93
CA ASP A 100 2.47 -3.94 8.89
C ASP A 100 3.92 -4.04 9.37
N GLY A 101 4.83 -3.49 8.59
CA GLY A 101 6.27 -3.71 8.75
C GLY A 101 6.72 -5.12 8.39
N ALA A 102 5.84 -5.93 7.80
CA ALA A 102 6.13 -7.26 7.27
C ALA A 102 6.50 -7.21 5.78
N THR A 103 6.97 -8.34 5.25
CA THR A 103 7.31 -8.50 3.84
C THR A 103 6.77 -9.81 3.30
N VAL A 104 6.49 -9.84 2.01
CA VAL A 104 6.20 -11.08 1.26
C VAL A 104 6.90 -11.02 -0.10
N GLU A 105 7.34 -12.18 -0.59
CA GLU A 105 7.88 -12.31 -1.94
C GLU A 105 6.95 -13.21 -2.76
N ILE A 106 6.39 -12.68 -3.85
CA ILE A 106 5.44 -13.38 -4.72
C ILE A 106 5.89 -13.19 -6.16
N GLN A 107 6.00 -14.27 -6.92
CA GLN A 107 6.38 -14.28 -8.34
C GLN A 107 7.69 -13.51 -8.64
N GLY A 108 8.66 -13.52 -7.72
CA GLY A 108 9.93 -12.79 -7.87
C GLY A 108 9.85 -11.29 -7.58
N ILE A 109 8.74 -10.81 -7.07
CA ILE A 109 8.55 -9.42 -6.62
C ILE A 109 8.56 -9.40 -5.10
N GLY A 110 9.32 -8.51 -4.49
CA GLY A 110 9.33 -8.26 -3.05
C GLY A 110 8.39 -7.12 -2.69
N PHE A 111 7.52 -7.37 -1.73
CA PHE A 111 6.57 -6.39 -1.19
C PHE A 111 6.92 -6.06 0.24
N ALA A 112 7.00 -4.78 0.57
CA ALA A 112 7.10 -4.25 1.92
C ALA A 112 5.98 -3.26 2.17
N GLY A 113 5.33 -3.29 3.31
CA GLY A 113 4.19 -2.42 3.56
C GLY A 113 4.06 -1.98 5.00
N VAL A 114 3.56 -0.77 5.18
CA VAL A 114 3.13 -0.17 6.44
C VAL A 114 1.90 0.71 6.17
N LYS A 115 1.11 0.99 7.19
CA LYS A 115 0.07 2.01 7.09
C LYS A 115 0.69 3.38 6.75
N GLY A 116 1.78 3.73 7.38
CA GLY A 116 2.31 5.08 7.42
C GLY A 116 1.56 5.93 8.45
N PHE A 117 1.85 7.23 8.49
CA PHE A 117 1.17 8.15 9.40
C PHE A 117 1.27 9.60 8.91
N ALA A 118 0.46 10.45 9.52
CA ALA A 118 0.44 11.90 9.36
C ALA A 118 1.75 12.55 9.86
N GLY A 119 2.04 13.79 9.43
CA GLY A 119 3.22 14.51 9.91
C GLY A 119 3.69 15.64 9.01
N GLY A 120 3.15 15.74 7.78
CA GLY A 120 3.46 16.80 6.82
C GLY A 120 4.72 16.57 6.00
N PHE A 121 5.06 17.54 5.15
CA PHE A 121 6.07 17.41 4.11
C PHE A 121 7.09 18.54 4.11
N GLY A 122 8.30 18.27 3.63
CA GLY A 122 9.37 19.24 3.45
C GLY A 122 9.69 20.00 4.74
N ARG A 123 9.72 21.34 4.68
CA ARG A 123 9.97 22.20 5.85
C ARG A 123 8.83 22.22 6.86
N GLY A 124 7.63 21.72 6.48
CA GLY A 124 6.46 21.63 7.32
C GLY A 124 6.33 20.31 8.08
N VAL A 125 7.32 19.41 7.99
CA VAL A 125 7.31 18.16 8.78
C VAL A 125 7.33 18.50 10.27
N LEU A 126 6.36 17.94 11.00
CA LEU A 126 6.19 18.16 12.43
C LEU A 126 7.39 17.59 13.21
N GLY A 127 7.90 18.39 14.18
CA GLY A 127 8.96 17.99 15.11
C GLY A 127 8.41 17.56 16.49
N PRO A 128 9.12 16.71 17.25
CA PRO A 128 8.70 16.18 18.54
C PRO A 128 8.96 17.17 19.68
N TRP A 129 8.29 18.30 19.69
CA TRP A 129 8.47 19.35 20.70
C TRP A 129 7.16 19.65 21.43
N GLY A 130 7.24 20.38 22.53
CA GLY A 130 6.09 20.82 23.30
C GLY A 130 5.44 19.71 24.10
N GLU A 131 4.13 19.61 24.01
CA GLU A 131 3.30 18.70 24.79
C GLU A 131 3.54 17.24 24.44
N GLU A 132 3.35 16.37 25.45
CA GLU A 132 3.58 14.93 25.31
C GLU A 132 2.71 14.29 24.20
N ILE A 133 1.49 14.77 24.00
CA ILE A 133 0.61 14.28 22.95
C ILE A 133 1.17 14.58 21.55
N VAL A 134 1.78 15.76 21.33
CA VAL A 134 2.44 16.13 20.08
C VAL A 134 3.66 15.28 19.86
N LYS A 135 4.47 15.03 20.88
CA LYS A 135 5.63 14.14 20.80
C LYS A 135 5.22 12.72 20.41
N ARG A 136 4.17 12.17 21.05
CA ARG A 136 3.65 10.83 20.69
C ARG A 136 3.14 10.76 19.26
N PHE A 137 2.42 11.80 18.80
CA PHE A 137 1.96 11.90 17.42
C PHE A 137 3.13 11.85 16.43
N VAL A 138 4.18 12.63 16.68
CA VAL A 138 5.38 12.65 15.81
C VAL A 138 6.16 11.33 15.89
N HIS A 139 6.25 10.72 17.08
CA HIS A 139 6.91 9.44 17.25
C HIS A 139 6.21 8.32 16.47
N GLU A 140 4.88 8.38 16.33
CA GLU A 140 4.16 7.42 15.49
C GLU A 140 4.62 7.51 14.02
N ALA A 141 4.75 8.74 13.47
CA ALA A 141 5.28 8.93 12.12
C ALA A 141 6.72 8.40 11.95
N VAL A 142 7.57 8.58 12.98
CA VAL A 142 8.93 8.03 12.99
C VAL A 142 8.90 6.51 13.05
N ASN A 143 8.06 5.92 13.89
CA ASN A 143 7.94 4.47 14.03
C ASN A 143 7.49 3.81 12.71
N GLU A 144 6.51 4.39 12.03
CA GLU A 144 6.06 3.89 10.73
C GLU A 144 7.16 3.94 9.66
N ALA A 145 7.97 5.01 9.63
CA ALA A 145 9.12 5.09 8.73
C ALA A 145 10.20 4.03 9.08
N LEU A 146 10.48 3.79 10.36
CA LEU A 146 11.42 2.76 10.81
C LEU A 146 10.90 1.33 10.54
N LYS A 147 9.59 1.09 10.69
CA LYS A 147 8.97 -0.18 10.28
C LYS A 147 9.17 -0.43 8.78
N LEU A 148 8.92 0.58 7.95
CA LEU A 148 9.13 0.50 6.50
C LEU A 148 10.59 0.22 6.17
N GLU A 149 11.52 0.94 6.77
CA GLU A 149 12.96 0.73 6.60
C GLU A 149 13.36 -0.70 6.95
N SER A 150 12.94 -1.20 8.10
CA SER A 150 13.18 -2.56 8.55
C SER A 150 12.59 -3.60 7.60
N ALA A 151 11.40 -3.36 7.04
CA ALA A 151 10.77 -4.22 6.06
C ALA A 151 11.58 -4.28 4.76
N LEU A 152 11.90 -3.12 4.18
CA LEU A 152 12.67 -3.02 2.93
C LEU A 152 14.05 -3.66 3.04
N ALA A 153 14.72 -3.55 4.20
CA ALA A 153 16.03 -4.16 4.45
C ALA A 153 16.02 -5.70 4.38
N ARG A 154 14.86 -6.33 4.60
CA ARG A 154 14.72 -7.80 4.55
C ARG A 154 14.50 -8.36 3.16
N LEU A 155 14.04 -7.55 2.20
CA LEU A 155 13.78 -8.00 0.83
C LEU A 155 15.08 -8.38 0.12
N ARG A 156 15.05 -9.49 -0.61
CA ARG A 156 16.19 -10.02 -1.39
C ARG A 156 15.98 -9.90 -2.90
N THR A 157 14.77 -9.60 -3.35
CA THR A 157 14.43 -9.39 -4.76
C THR A 157 15.01 -8.08 -5.29
N GLU A 158 15.29 -8.02 -6.60
CA GLU A 158 15.70 -6.79 -7.29
C GLU A 158 14.50 -5.86 -7.47
N THR A 159 13.34 -6.41 -7.86
CA THR A 159 12.09 -5.65 -7.97
C THR A 159 11.42 -5.59 -6.60
N ARG A 160 11.27 -4.38 -6.09
CA ARG A 160 10.71 -4.09 -4.75
C ARG A 160 9.58 -3.11 -4.87
N ILE A 161 8.44 -3.44 -4.28
CA ILE A 161 7.24 -2.61 -4.26
C ILE A 161 6.94 -2.23 -2.81
N ALA A 162 6.73 -0.94 -2.58
CA ALA A 162 6.30 -0.43 -1.29
C ALA A 162 4.80 -0.13 -1.30
N LEU A 163 4.09 -0.63 -0.28
CA LEU A 163 2.67 -0.37 -0.04
C LEU A 163 2.53 0.55 1.18
N LEU A 164 1.84 1.64 1.00
CA LEU A 164 1.53 2.61 2.04
C LEU A 164 0.03 2.93 1.99
N HIS A 165 -0.52 3.47 3.09
CA HIS A 165 -1.81 4.14 3.02
C HIS A 165 -1.62 5.66 2.99
N TYR A 166 -0.81 6.20 3.90
CA TYR A 166 -0.46 7.61 3.93
C TYR A 166 0.58 7.98 2.87
N ALA A 167 0.44 9.17 2.27
CA ALA A 167 1.32 9.65 1.21
C ALA A 167 2.77 9.86 1.72
N PRO A 168 3.80 9.40 0.98
CA PRO A 168 5.19 9.63 1.32
C PRO A 168 5.75 10.97 0.82
N ILE A 169 5.12 11.60 -0.17
CA ILE A 169 5.58 12.83 -0.84
C ILE A 169 4.45 13.85 -0.99
N ALA A 170 4.81 15.13 -1.05
CA ALA A 170 3.86 16.22 -1.18
C ALA A 170 3.15 16.24 -2.55
N GLU A 171 3.84 15.83 -3.61
CA GLU A 171 3.32 15.87 -4.97
C GLU A 171 2.01 15.09 -5.12
N THR A 172 1.87 13.94 -4.47
CA THR A 172 0.67 13.10 -4.58
C THR A 172 -0.50 13.53 -3.68
N VAL A 173 -0.32 14.57 -2.87
CA VAL A 173 -1.41 15.24 -2.14
C VAL A 173 -1.79 16.59 -2.77
N GLU A 174 -1.14 17.01 -3.86
CA GLU A 174 -1.53 18.20 -4.61
C GLU A 174 -2.93 18.02 -5.21
N GLY A 175 -3.81 18.97 -4.91
CA GLY A 175 -5.24 18.92 -5.23
C GLY A 175 -6.09 18.91 -3.97
N GLU A 176 -5.56 18.37 -2.86
CA GLU A 176 -6.18 18.47 -1.54
C GLU A 176 -6.01 19.87 -0.93
N PRO A 177 -6.93 20.31 -0.03
CA PRO A 177 -6.75 21.53 0.74
C PRO A 177 -5.43 21.51 1.52
N ARG A 178 -4.62 22.57 1.43
CA ARG A 178 -3.30 22.62 2.07
C ARG A 178 -3.34 22.49 3.58
N GLU A 179 -4.45 22.88 4.19
CA GLU A 179 -4.71 22.83 5.62
C GLU A 179 -4.72 21.39 6.15
N ILE A 180 -5.07 20.41 5.33
CA ILE A 180 -5.11 19.00 5.72
C ILE A 180 -3.87 18.20 5.28
N TRP A 181 -2.96 18.75 4.49
CA TRP A 181 -1.76 18.04 4.03
C TRP A 181 -0.97 17.37 5.16
N PRO A 182 -0.79 17.98 6.36
CA PRO A 182 -0.10 17.33 7.46
C PRO A 182 -0.77 16.04 7.95
N TYR A 183 -2.06 15.86 7.65
CA TYR A 183 -2.83 14.65 8.01
C TYR A 183 -2.86 13.62 6.90
N LEU A 184 -2.48 13.98 5.67
CA LEU A 184 -2.52 13.09 4.51
C LEU A 184 -1.25 12.25 4.34
N GLY A 185 -0.17 12.61 5.02
CA GLY A 185 1.07 11.86 4.92
C GLY A 185 2.23 12.47 5.67
N CYS A 186 3.40 11.87 5.46
CA CYS A 186 4.64 12.33 6.09
C CYS A 186 5.86 12.07 5.21
N GLY A 187 6.62 13.12 4.92
CA GLY A 187 7.88 13.04 4.15
C GLY A 187 8.98 12.17 4.78
N ARG A 188 8.82 11.74 6.05
CA ARG A 188 9.74 10.77 6.66
C ARG A 188 9.70 9.39 6.00
N LEU A 189 8.58 9.04 5.36
CA LEU A 189 8.43 7.78 4.63
C LEU A 189 9.28 7.75 3.35
N GLU A 190 9.66 8.90 2.78
CA GLU A 190 10.44 8.99 1.55
C GLU A 190 11.90 8.50 1.75
N GLU A 191 12.50 8.74 2.92
CA GLU A 191 13.89 8.38 3.17
C GLU A 191 14.18 6.89 3.01
N PRO A 192 13.45 5.95 3.66
CA PRO A 192 13.66 4.53 3.44
C PRO A 192 13.38 4.09 2.00
N LEU A 193 12.39 4.68 1.31
CA LEU A 193 12.09 4.38 -0.09
C LEU A 193 13.28 4.70 -1.00
N SER A 194 13.94 5.83 -0.76
CA SER A 194 15.09 6.26 -1.51
C SER A 194 16.34 5.41 -1.21
N ARG A 195 16.55 5.04 0.04
CA ARG A 195 17.70 4.26 0.50
C ARG A 195 17.75 2.85 -0.07
N TYR A 196 16.59 2.19 -0.18
CA TYR A 196 16.49 0.77 -0.57
C TYR A 196 16.12 0.55 -2.04
N GLN A 197 16.18 1.57 -2.88
CA GLN A 197 15.95 1.49 -4.34
C GLN A 197 14.65 0.74 -4.68
N VAL A 198 13.53 1.29 -4.20
CA VAL A 198 12.20 0.75 -4.48
C VAL A 198 11.84 1.00 -5.94
N THR A 199 11.26 0.02 -6.60
CA THR A 199 10.86 0.08 -8.01
C THR A 199 9.63 0.97 -8.21
N ALA A 200 8.65 0.86 -7.33
CA ALA A 200 7.45 1.69 -7.31
C ALA A 200 6.84 1.72 -5.90
N VAL A 201 6.14 2.80 -5.61
CA VAL A 201 5.39 3.02 -4.37
C VAL A 201 3.92 3.22 -4.70
N PHE A 202 3.04 2.59 -3.94
CA PHE A 202 1.60 2.81 -4.03
C PHE A 202 1.06 3.27 -2.68
N HIS A 203 0.14 4.24 -2.70
CA HIS A 203 -0.59 4.69 -1.52
C HIS A 203 -2.03 5.09 -1.84
N GLY A 204 -2.86 5.25 -0.82
CA GLY A 204 -4.24 5.75 -0.90
C GLY A 204 -4.41 7.09 -0.19
N HIS A 205 -5.51 7.25 0.54
CA HIS A 205 -5.81 8.30 1.50
C HIS A 205 -6.07 9.71 0.91
N ALA A 206 -5.32 10.16 -0.08
CA ALA A 206 -5.50 11.49 -0.67
C ALA A 206 -6.50 11.42 -1.83
N HIS A 207 -7.80 11.53 -1.50
CA HIS A 207 -8.91 11.28 -2.44
C HIS A 207 -8.99 12.28 -3.59
N HIS A 208 -8.47 13.49 -3.40
CA HIS A 208 -8.42 14.57 -4.39
C HIS A 208 -6.98 14.96 -4.75
N GLY A 209 -6.01 14.13 -4.36
CA GLY A 209 -4.60 14.34 -4.66
C GLY A 209 -4.27 14.13 -6.14
N ALA A 210 -2.97 14.24 -6.47
CA ALA A 210 -2.48 13.87 -7.80
C ALA A 210 -2.23 12.35 -7.88
N ALA A 211 -2.59 11.75 -9.03
CA ALA A 211 -2.50 10.31 -9.23
C ALA A 211 -1.06 9.78 -9.27
N GLN A 212 -0.08 10.65 -9.53
CA GLN A 212 1.32 10.26 -9.64
C GLN A 212 2.25 11.39 -9.23
N GLY A 213 3.35 11.04 -8.59
CA GLY A 213 4.50 11.88 -8.28
C GLY A 213 5.78 11.08 -8.31
N THR A 214 6.88 11.71 -7.88
CA THR A 214 8.20 11.08 -7.91
C THR A 214 8.99 11.47 -6.67
N THR A 215 9.60 10.49 -6.01
CA THR A 215 10.51 10.77 -4.89
C THR A 215 11.76 11.52 -5.37
N SER A 216 12.50 12.10 -4.44
CA SER A 216 13.75 12.85 -4.73
C SER A 216 14.83 12.05 -5.47
N ASN A 217 14.79 10.71 -5.39
CA ASN A 217 15.72 9.82 -6.10
C ASN A 217 15.15 9.24 -7.42
N GLY A 218 13.96 9.67 -7.85
CA GLY A 218 13.35 9.25 -9.10
C GLY A 218 12.42 8.04 -9.02
N THR A 219 12.10 7.52 -7.82
CA THR A 219 11.14 6.42 -7.67
C THR A 219 9.72 6.90 -7.92
N PRO A 220 8.93 6.27 -8.81
CA PRO A 220 7.54 6.63 -9.04
C PRO A 220 6.67 6.31 -7.83
N VAL A 221 5.78 7.24 -7.50
CA VAL A 221 4.78 7.13 -6.44
C VAL A 221 3.40 7.28 -7.05
N TYR A 222 2.51 6.33 -6.79
CA TYR A 222 1.15 6.29 -7.30
C TYR A 222 0.14 6.42 -6.16
N ASN A 223 -0.69 7.45 -6.24
CA ASN A 223 -1.89 7.55 -5.44
C ASN A 223 -3.00 6.75 -6.14
N VAL A 224 -3.46 5.71 -5.49
CA VAL A 224 -4.45 4.77 -6.03
C VAL A 224 -5.73 4.75 -5.20
N SER A 225 -6.06 5.86 -4.56
CA SER A 225 -7.34 5.98 -3.87
C SER A 225 -8.50 5.81 -4.85
N LEU A 226 -9.47 4.97 -4.52
CA LEU A 226 -10.60 4.67 -5.39
C LEU A 226 -11.37 5.92 -5.82
N PRO A 227 -11.66 6.90 -4.93
CA PRO A 227 -12.33 8.13 -5.35
C PRO A 227 -11.58 8.88 -6.44
N LEU A 228 -10.24 8.99 -6.35
CA LEU A 228 -9.41 9.63 -7.36
C LEU A 228 -9.43 8.85 -8.69
N LEU A 229 -9.22 7.54 -8.64
CA LEU A 229 -9.24 6.69 -9.84
C LEU A 229 -10.58 6.75 -10.57
N MET A 230 -11.69 6.73 -9.83
CA MET A 230 -13.03 6.83 -10.39
C MET A 230 -13.32 8.22 -10.99
N ALA A 231 -12.74 9.29 -10.45
CA ALA A 231 -12.84 10.62 -11.00
C ALA A 231 -12.06 10.76 -12.32
N GLU A 232 -10.90 10.10 -12.43
CA GLU A 232 -10.09 10.08 -13.66
C GLU A 232 -10.67 9.16 -14.73
N ASN A 233 -11.03 7.93 -14.37
CA ASN A 233 -11.58 6.95 -15.30
C ASN A 233 -12.50 5.95 -14.59
N PRO A 234 -13.83 6.16 -14.61
CA PRO A 234 -14.81 5.28 -13.96
C PRO A 234 -14.80 3.84 -14.45
N GLU A 235 -14.29 3.58 -15.66
CA GLU A 235 -14.21 2.23 -16.22
C GLU A 235 -12.98 1.44 -15.72
N GLN A 236 -12.02 2.12 -15.08
CA GLN A 236 -10.78 1.51 -14.59
C GLN A 236 -10.57 1.82 -13.09
N PRO A 237 -11.26 1.14 -12.17
CA PRO A 237 -11.22 1.43 -10.73
C PRO A 237 -9.93 0.95 -10.05
N MET A 238 -8.84 0.87 -10.77
CA MET A 238 -7.52 0.45 -10.29
C MET A 238 -6.41 0.95 -11.19
N ARG A 239 -5.23 1.13 -10.63
CA ARG A 239 -4.00 1.36 -11.40
C ARG A 239 -3.38 0.02 -11.80
N VAL A 240 -2.97 -0.11 -13.05
CA VAL A 240 -2.22 -1.28 -13.55
C VAL A 240 -0.79 -0.88 -13.82
N LEU A 241 0.17 -1.71 -13.39
CA LEU A 241 1.61 -1.52 -13.61
C LEU A 241 2.28 -2.86 -13.91
N ASP A 242 2.95 -2.94 -15.05
CA ASP A 242 3.80 -4.09 -15.39
C ASP A 242 5.21 -3.85 -14.84
N VAL A 243 5.74 -4.81 -14.06
CA VAL A 243 7.07 -4.75 -13.47
C VAL A 243 7.90 -5.98 -13.85
N PRO A 244 9.24 -5.85 -14.00
CA PRO A 244 10.07 -7.00 -14.32
C PRO A 244 10.11 -7.99 -13.15
N ARG A 245 9.99 -9.27 -13.45
CA ARG A 245 10.23 -10.34 -12.48
C ARG A 245 11.71 -10.39 -12.16
N SER A 246 12.09 -10.39 -10.89
CA SER A 246 13.47 -10.68 -10.49
C SER A 246 13.83 -12.12 -10.93
N PRO A 247 15.03 -12.35 -11.46
CA PRO A 247 15.49 -13.70 -11.72
C PRO A 247 15.36 -14.54 -10.46
N SER A 248 14.82 -15.76 -10.57
CA SER A 248 14.78 -16.66 -9.43
C SER A 248 16.20 -16.86 -8.92
N SER A 249 16.48 -16.55 -7.66
CA SER A 249 17.71 -16.93 -7.00
C SER A 249 17.71 -18.47 -6.89
N THR A 250 18.16 -19.16 -7.94
CA THR A 250 18.47 -20.59 -7.83
C THR A 250 19.56 -20.70 -6.77
N PRO A 251 19.37 -21.46 -5.69
CA PRO A 251 20.46 -21.70 -4.75
C PRO A 251 21.62 -22.33 -5.55
N ALA A 252 22.82 -21.74 -5.42
CA ALA A 252 24.02 -22.28 -6.05
C ALA A 252 24.11 -23.78 -5.74
N PRO A 253 24.36 -24.67 -6.74
CA PRO A 253 24.49 -26.09 -6.48
C PRO A 253 25.59 -26.27 -5.45
N GLY A 254 25.27 -26.97 -4.35
CA GLY A 254 26.07 -27.11 -3.15
C GLY A 254 27.53 -27.40 -3.46
N GLY A 255 28.41 -26.47 -3.04
CA GLY A 255 29.83 -26.71 -2.96
C GLY A 255 30.06 -27.89 -1.99
N ARG A 256 30.55 -29.01 -2.50
CA ARG A 256 31.06 -30.08 -1.67
C ARG A 256 32.19 -29.50 -0.82
N LEU A 257 32.02 -29.58 0.51
CA LEU A 257 33.12 -29.45 1.44
C LEU A 257 34.08 -30.63 1.19
N LEU A 258 35.31 -30.33 0.83
CA LEU A 258 36.46 -31.22 0.94
C LEU A 258 37.03 -31.12 2.35
#